data_a56e80bb2acc22431a31ca85e1aa55bb
#
_entry.id   a56e80bb2acc22431a31ca85e1aa55bb
#
_cell.length_a   1.000
_cell.length_b   1.000
_cell.length_c   1.000
_cell.angle_alpha   90.00
_cell.angle_beta   90.00
_cell.angle_gamma   90.00
#
_symmetry.space_group_name_H-M   'P 1'
#
loop_
_entity.id
_entity.type
_entity.pdbx_description
1 polymer ?
#
loop_
_entity_poly.entity_id
_entity_poly.type
_entity_poly.pdbx_seq_one_letter_code
_entity_poly.pdbx_strand_id
1 'polypeptide(L)'
;NRSFDTAATRAEAFVLMARAFAYDRAETAADELSSFTDTSSMTTEQKQAAAALISQGVVNGTSAAKLSPSNKLTRAQFVTMIVRIAAATNADSAPTELAGGTVLTNPSIALTGAVADGDWIFAAPTNEISLDSVSSSHRIVLKGEERAVLNGTKQTSISTLAVDPAGTADVKMDSTSSVNTLIIAGKGGSVGYSGAVSNIEITASGRTIVLEGMTSDAITITGSNNTILLKGDA
;
A
#
# COMPACT_ATOMS: atom_id res chain seq x y z
N ASN A 1 -14.92 20.34 -5.64
CA ASN A 1 -15.92 19.28 -5.40
C ASN A 1 -16.26 18.62 -6.72
N ARG A 2 -15.79 17.40 -6.95
CA ARG A 2 -16.23 16.57 -8.08
C ARG A 2 -17.47 15.78 -7.68
N SER A 3 -18.47 15.76 -8.57
CA SER A 3 -19.55 14.79 -8.49
C SER A 3 -18.99 13.38 -8.74
N PHE A 4 -19.32 12.40 -7.90
CA PHE A 4 -18.97 10.99 -8.09
C PHE A 4 -19.56 10.39 -9.39
N ASP A 5 -20.47 11.10 -10.03
CA ASP A 5 -21.14 10.69 -11.29
C ASP A 5 -20.35 11.05 -12.54
N THR A 6 -19.21 11.74 -12.42
CA THR A 6 -18.41 12.15 -13.58
C THR A 6 -17.22 11.20 -13.77
N ALA A 7 -17.19 10.52 -14.93
CA ALA A 7 -16.07 9.66 -15.27
C ALA A 7 -14.75 10.46 -15.34
N ALA A 8 -13.70 9.96 -14.68
CA ALA A 8 -12.38 10.57 -14.71
C ALA A 8 -11.77 10.52 -16.11
N THR A 9 -10.99 11.53 -16.47
CA THR A 9 -10.13 11.49 -17.64
C THR A 9 -8.91 10.60 -17.37
N ARG A 10 -8.23 10.19 -18.45
CA ARG A 10 -6.99 9.41 -18.32
C ARG A 10 -5.92 10.18 -17.53
N ALA A 11 -5.73 11.47 -17.81
CA ALA A 11 -4.75 12.29 -17.09
C ALA A 11 -5.04 12.42 -15.60
N GLU A 12 -6.32 12.52 -15.22
CA GLU A 12 -6.73 12.51 -13.81
C GLU A 12 -6.49 11.18 -13.13
N ALA A 13 -6.74 10.08 -13.84
CA ALA A 13 -6.46 8.75 -13.33
C ALA A 13 -4.96 8.52 -13.15
N PHE A 14 -4.11 9.06 -14.03
CA PHE A 14 -2.65 8.99 -13.86
C PHE A 14 -2.21 9.63 -12.54
N VAL A 15 -2.69 10.83 -12.24
CA VAL A 15 -2.38 11.51 -10.97
C VAL A 15 -2.86 10.69 -9.77
N LEU A 16 -4.09 10.17 -9.82
CA LEU A 16 -4.62 9.36 -8.72
C LEU A 16 -3.81 8.09 -8.50
N MET A 17 -3.44 7.39 -9.58
CA MET A 17 -2.63 6.17 -9.50
C MET A 17 -1.21 6.46 -9.04
N ALA A 18 -0.55 7.48 -9.60
CA ALA A 18 0.78 7.85 -9.21
C ALA A 18 0.86 8.19 -7.71
N ARG A 19 -0.13 8.92 -7.20
CA ARG A 19 -0.22 9.23 -5.77
C ARG A 19 -0.53 8.00 -4.92
N ALA A 20 -1.49 7.15 -5.35
CA ALA A 20 -1.89 5.97 -4.59
C ALA A 20 -0.77 4.94 -4.45
N PHE A 21 0.14 4.87 -5.42
CA PHE A 21 1.26 3.94 -5.46
C PHE A 21 2.62 4.64 -5.37
N ALA A 22 2.65 5.92 -4.97
CA ALA A 22 3.83 6.75 -4.76
C ALA A 22 4.79 6.82 -5.97
N TYR A 23 4.26 6.81 -7.18
CA TYR A 23 5.01 7.02 -8.43
C TYR A 23 5.16 8.50 -8.80
N ASP A 24 4.80 9.44 -7.96
CA ASP A 24 4.68 10.87 -8.26
C ASP A 24 6.01 11.64 -8.22
N ARG A 25 7.13 10.96 -7.98
CA ARG A 25 8.45 11.57 -7.76
C ARG A 25 9.40 11.58 -8.97
N ALA A 26 8.91 11.30 -10.19
CA ALA A 26 9.78 11.31 -11.37
C ALA A 26 10.22 12.73 -11.72
N GLU A 27 11.50 13.04 -11.51
CA GLU A 27 12.10 14.33 -11.85
C GLU A 27 12.24 14.52 -13.39
N THR A 28 12.15 13.46 -14.19
CA THR A 28 12.45 13.45 -15.64
C THR A 28 11.20 13.23 -16.51
N ALA A 29 10.20 14.09 -16.39
CA ALA A 29 8.96 13.96 -17.18
C ALA A 29 9.14 14.22 -18.68
N ALA A 30 10.17 14.90 -19.11
CA ALA A 30 10.30 15.37 -20.50
C ALA A 30 10.64 14.24 -21.48
N ASP A 31 11.55 13.35 -21.11
CA ASP A 31 12.05 12.29 -22.03
C ASP A 31 10.99 11.20 -22.25
N GLU A 32 10.30 10.77 -21.19
CA GLU A 32 9.24 9.75 -21.24
C GLU A 32 8.03 10.16 -22.07
N LEU A 33 7.75 11.47 -22.14
CA LEU A 33 6.61 12.01 -22.88
C LEU A 33 6.98 12.46 -24.31
N SER A 34 8.25 12.42 -24.70
CA SER A 34 8.73 12.95 -25.98
C SER A 34 8.10 12.30 -27.22
N SER A 35 7.71 11.03 -27.11
CA SER A 35 7.03 10.28 -28.18
C SER A 35 5.55 10.66 -28.36
N PHE A 36 4.94 11.36 -27.40
CA PHE A 36 3.50 11.68 -27.42
C PHE A 36 3.25 13.12 -27.86
N THR A 37 2.40 13.32 -28.85
CA THR A 37 2.13 14.63 -29.47
C THR A 37 0.96 15.40 -28.83
N ASP A 38 0.23 14.81 -27.90
CA ASP A 38 -1.02 15.33 -27.33
C ASP A 38 -0.93 15.66 -25.83
N THR A 39 0.28 15.86 -25.34
CA THR A 39 0.53 16.16 -23.90
C THR A 39 0.48 17.64 -23.57
N SER A 40 0.33 18.54 -24.56
CA SER A 40 0.38 19.99 -24.36
C SER A 40 -0.71 20.54 -23.43
N SER A 41 -1.87 19.91 -23.40
CA SER A 41 -3.01 20.28 -22.53
C SER A 41 -2.88 19.78 -21.08
N MET A 42 -1.89 18.94 -20.80
CA MET A 42 -1.68 18.38 -19.46
C MET A 42 -1.00 19.39 -18.53
N THR A 43 -1.43 19.41 -17.27
CA THR A 43 -0.73 20.14 -16.22
C THR A 43 0.64 19.53 -15.93
N THR A 44 1.53 20.27 -15.25
CA THR A 44 2.84 19.75 -14.84
C THR A 44 2.70 18.47 -14.03
N GLU A 45 1.79 18.44 -13.04
CA GLU A 45 1.53 17.25 -12.22
C GLU A 45 1.04 16.07 -13.04
N GLN A 46 0.14 16.28 -13.99
CA GLN A 46 -0.33 15.23 -14.89
C GLN A 46 0.78 14.68 -15.77
N LYS A 47 1.69 15.52 -16.24
CA LYS A 47 2.87 15.11 -17.00
C LYS A 47 3.82 14.28 -16.16
N GLN A 48 4.13 14.72 -14.94
CA GLN A 48 4.99 13.98 -14.01
C GLN A 48 4.40 12.61 -13.67
N ALA A 49 3.10 12.56 -13.33
CA ALA A 49 2.41 11.32 -13.05
C ALA A 49 2.39 10.36 -14.26
N ALA A 50 2.13 10.88 -15.47
CA ALA A 50 2.14 10.09 -16.68
C ALA A 50 3.54 9.53 -16.97
N ALA A 51 4.59 10.35 -16.88
CA ALA A 51 5.97 9.93 -17.09
C ALA A 51 6.38 8.82 -16.12
N ALA A 52 6.07 9.00 -14.83
CA ALA A 52 6.36 8.01 -13.80
C ALA A 52 5.66 6.66 -14.06
N LEU A 53 4.40 6.69 -14.49
CA LEU A 53 3.65 5.47 -14.81
C LEU A 53 4.11 4.82 -16.13
N ILE A 54 4.61 5.61 -17.09
CA ILE A 54 5.17 5.11 -18.35
C ILE A 54 6.52 4.44 -18.10
N SER A 55 7.41 5.06 -17.35
CA SER A 55 8.72 4.50 -17.01
C SER A 55 8.63 3.15 -16.31
N GLN A 56 7.55 2.93 -15.55
CA GLN A 56 7.24 1.65 -14.89
C GLN A 56 6.44 0.67 -15.77
N GLY A 57 6.17 1.01 -17.04
CA GLY A 57 5.39 0.16 -17.94
C GLY A 57 3.90 0.04 -17.58
N VAL A 58 3.42 0.82 -16.63
CA VAL A 58 2.02 0.79 -16.14
C VAL A 58 1.09 1.40 -17.17
N VAL A 59 1.50 2.53 -17.75
CA VAL A 59 0.74 3.27 -18.76
C VAL A 59 1.44 3.19 -20.10
N ASN A 60 0.68 2.83 -21.12
CA ASN A 60 1.09 2.96 -22.53
C ASN A 60 0.17 3.97 -23.22
N GLY A 61 0.63 4.49 -24.37
CA GLY A 61 -0.23 5.31 -25.24
C GLY A 61 -1.48 4.54 -25.70
N THR A 62 -2.46 5.29 -26.18
CA THR A 62 -3.59 4.71 -26.93
C THR A 62 -3.18 4.40 -28.37
N SER A 63 -2.06 4.96 -28.82
CA SER A 63 -1.29 4.62 -30.02
C SER A 63 0.18 4.98 -29.78
N ALA A 64 1.03 4.72 -30.76
CA ALA A 64 2.47 5.02 -30.67
C ALA A 64 2.78 6.52 -30.38
N ALA A 65 1.89 7.44 -30.80
CA ALA A 65 2.09 8.88 -30.64
C ALA A 65 0.99 9.59 -29.83
N LYS A 66 0.08 8.86 -29.20
CA LYS A 66 -1.07 9.43 -28.50
C LYS A 66 -1.24 8.84 -27.10
N LEU A 67 -1.25 9.69 -26.09
CA LEU A 67 -1.55 9.36 -24.70
C LEU A 67 -3.05 9.51 -24.39
N SER A 68 -3.75 10.34 -25.14
CA SER A 68 -5.17 10.67 -25.02
C SER A 68 -5.59 11.16 -23.62
N PRO A 69 -4.93 12.18 -23.06
CA PRO A 69 -5.08 12.58 -21.66
C PRO A 69 -6.49 13.04 -21.30
N SER A 70 -7.19 13.67 -22.24
CA SER A 70 -8.56 14.21 -22.04
C SER A 70 -9.66 13.16 -22.22
N ASN A 71 -9.35 11.99 -22.76
CA ASN A 71 -10.34 10.94 -22.94
C ASN A 71 -10.77 10.35 -21.59
N LYS A 72 -12.04 9.94 -21.50
CA LYS A 72 -12.56 9.25 -20.32
C LYS A 72 -11.89 7.88 -20.17
N LEU A 73 -11.51 7.57 -18.94
CA LEU A 73 -10.93 6.27 -18.62
C LEU A 73 -12.04 5.21 -18.61
N THR A 74 -11.84 4.11 -19.31
CA THR A 74 -12.74 2.96 -19.24
C THR A 74 -12.38 2.04 -18.07
N ARG A 75 -13.34 1.22 -17.61
CA ARG A 75 -13.06 0.19 -16.58
C ARG A 75 -11.97 -0.78 -17.00
N ALA A 76 -11.96 -1.21 -18.26
CA ALA A 76 -10.94 -2.12 -18.79
C ALA A 76 -9.54 -1.49 -18.73
N GLN A 77 -9.39 -0.22 -19.12
CA GLN A 77 -8.12 0.51 -19.03
C GLN A 77 -7.68 0.65 -17.58
N PHE A 78 -8.60 0.97 -16.66
CA PHE A 78 -8.29 1.07 -15.23
C PHE A 78 -7.76 -0.27 -14.68
N VAL A 79 -8.48 -1.36 -14.93
CA VAL A 79 -8.06 -2.71 -14.51
C VAL A 79 -6.72 -3.09 -15.11
N THR A 80 -6.49 -2.79 -16.41
CA THR A 80 -5.20 -3.05 -17.07
C THR A 80 -4.05 -2.32 -16.36
N MET A 81 -4.24 -1.05 -15.96
CA MET A 81 -3.22 -0.31 -15.22
C MET A 81 -2.95 -0.92 -13.85
N ILE A 82 -4.00 -1.30 -13.10
CA ILE A 82 -3.84 -1.98 -11.81
C ILE A 82 -3.11 -3.32 -11.94
N VAL A 83 -3.45 -4.13 -12.95
CA VAL A 83 -2.75 -5.40 -13.21
C VAL A 83 -1.27 -5.17 -13.54
N ARG A 84 -0.95 -4.13 -14.29
CA ARG A 84 0.44 -3.79 -14.61
C ARG A 84 1.20 -3.27 -13.41
N ILE A 85 0.57 -2.47 -12.54
CA ILE A 85 1.15 -2.07 -11.25
C ILE A 85 1.48 -3.33 -10.44
N ALA A 86 0.51 -4.24 -10.29
CA ALA A 86 0.72 -5.49 -9.56
C ALA A 86 1.82 -6.36 -10.19
N ALA A 87 1.94 -6.41 -11.50
CA ALA A 87 2.98 -7.17 -12.20
C ALA A 87 4.37 -6.52 -12.09
N ALA A 88 4.47 -5.19 -12.17
CA ALA A 88 5.73 -4.47 -12.03
C ALA A 88 6.33 -4.58 -10.62
N THR A 89 5.48 -4.86 -9.62
CA THR A 89 5.85 -4.97 -8.21
C THR A 89 6.00 -6.41 -7.72
N ASN A 90 5.79 -7.38 -8.62
CA ASN A 90 5.96 -8.80 -8.33
C ASN A 90 7.45 -9.17 -8.42
N ALA A 91 8.23 -8.77 -7.43
CA ALA A 91 9.59 -9.21 -7.32
C ALA A 91 9.59 -10.64 -6.74
N ASP A 92 10.03 -11.62 -7.54
CA ASP A 92 10.31 -13.00 -7.08
C ASP A 92 11.47 -13.06 -6.07
N SER A 93 12.20 -11.97 -5.91
CA SER A 93 13.24 -11.77 -4.89
C SER A 93 12.96 -10.47 -4.14
N ALA A 94 13.12 -10.50 -2.81
CA ALA A 94 12.97 -9.33 -1.97
C ALA A 94 13.89 -8.18 -2.43
N PRO A 95 13.37 -7.08 -2.98
CA PRO A 95 14.21 -5.98 -3.39
C PRO A 95 14.77 -5.28 -2.15
N THR A 96 16.04 -4.93 -2.20
CA THR A 96 16.70 -4.16 -1.14
C THR A 96 16.24 -2.71 -1.10
N GLU A 97 15.69 -2.22 -2.20
CA GLU A 97 15.10 -0.88 -2.32
C GLU A 97 13.79 -0.98 -3.11
N LEU A 98 12.69 -0.60 -2.49
CA LEU A 98 11.39 -0.48 -3.13
C LEU A 98 11.08 1.00 -3.25
N ALA A 99 11.38 1.60 -4.38
CA ALA A 99 11.02 2.98 -4.69
C ALA A 99 9.52 3.07 -5.01
N GLY A 100 8.84 4.01 -4.37
CA GLY A 100 7.42 4.26 -4.62
C GLY A 100 6.47 3.27 -3.94
N GLY A 101 5.20 3.36 -4.26
CA GLY A 101 4.17 2.45 -3.77
C GLY A 101 4.27 1.09 -4.44
N THR A 102 4.43 0.05 -3.65
CA THR A 102 4.67 -1.31 -4.14
C THR A 102 3.55 -2.24 -3.70
N VAL A 103 2.97 -2.99 -4.64
CA VAL A 103 2.03 -4.09 -4.36
C VAL A 103 2.78 -5.41 -4.47
N LEU A 104 2.83 -6.14 -3.38
CA LEU A 104 3.53 -7.41 -3.24
C LEU A 104 2.48 -8.54 -3.22
N THR A 105 2.53 -9.42 -4.20
CA THR A 105 1.57 -10.53 -4.36
C THR A 105 2.20 -11.90 -4.11
N ASN A 106 3.51 -11.95 -3.79
CA ASN A 106 4.15 -13.17 -3.36
C ASN A 106 3.65 -13.54 -1.94
N PRO A 107 3.19 -14.76 -1.72
CA PRO A 107 2.66 -15.19 -0.42
C PRO A 107 3.74 -15.29 0.67
N SER A 108 5.00 -15.42 0.32
CA SER A 108 6.11 -15.49 1.29
C SER A 108 7.18 -14.46 0.94
N ILE A 109 7.37 -13.48 1.83
CA ILE A 109 8.29 -12.37 1.64
C ILE A 109 9.18 -12.22 2.87
N ALA A 110 10.49 -12.18 2.65
CA ALA A 110 11.47 -11.85 3.67
C ALA A 110 12.29 -10.64 3.21
N LEU A 111 12.24 -9.55 3.96
CA LEU A 111 12.98 -8.33 3.70
C LEU A 111 13.98 -8.09 4.84
N THR A 112 15.23 -7.79 4.49
CA THR A 112 16.29 -7.48 5.48
C THR A 112 16.96 -6.17 5.12
N GLY A 113 17.03 -5.25 6.08
CA GLY A 113 17.67 -3.94 5.92
C GLY A 113 17.00 -3.02 4.90
N ALA A 114 15.76 -3.31 4.49
CA ALA A 114 15.07 -2.55 3.49
C ALA A 114 14.51 -1.24 4.05
N VAL A 115 14.48 -0.21 3.19
CA VAL A 115 13.85 1.08 3.48
C VAL A 115 12.66 1.27 2.54
N ALA A 116 11.48 1.47 3.11
CA ALA A 116 10.28 1.77 2.34
C ALA A 116 10.23 3.26 2.01
N ASP A 117 10.44 3.61 0.75
CA ASP A 117 10.30 4.98 0.23
C ASP A 117 8.91 5.21 -0.42
N GLY A 118 7.92 4.47 0.00
CA GLY A 118 6.52 4.59 -0.42
C GLY A 118 5.65 3.55 0.31
N ASP A 119 4.35 3.54 0.02
CA ASP A 119 3.43 2.58 0.60
C ASP A 119 3.71 1.16 0.08
N TRP A 120 3.82 0.20 0.98
CA TRP A 120 3.88 -1.23 0.62
C TRP A 120 2.55 -1.90 0.92
N ILE A 121 2.02 -2.64 -0.06
CA ILE A 121 0.76 -3.37 0.06
C ILE A 121 1.03 -4.85 -0.16
N PHE A 122 0.97 -5.64 0.89
CA PHE A 122 1.03 -7.10 0.83
C PHE A 122 -0.37 -7.64 0.51
N ALA A 123 -0.57 -8.09 -0.72
CA ALA A 123 -1.88 -8.39 -1.29
C ALA A 123 -2.08 -9.86 -1.72
N ALA A 124 -1.19 -10.77 -1.34
CA ALA A 124 -1.40 -12.19 -1.58
C ALA A 124 -2.63 -12.70 -0.79
N PRO A 125 -3.37 -13.71 -1.27
CA PRO A 125 -4.47 -14.32 -0.52
C PRO A 125 -4.06 -14.83 0.86
N THR A 126 -2.89 -15.48 0.95
CA THR A 126 -2.17 -15.79 2.19
C THR A 126 -0.83 -15.06 2.17
N ASN A 127 -0.47 -14.44 3.29
CA ASN A 127 0.81 -13.73 3.42
C ASN A 127 1.61 -14.29 4.61
N GLU A 128 2.87 -14.60 4.37
CA GLU A 128 3.89 -14.86 5.41
C GLU A 128 5.04 -13.87 5.20
N ILE A 129 5.08 -12.82 6.02
CA ILE A 129 5.97 -11.70 5.85
C ILE A 129 6.94 -11.65 7.03
N SER A 130 8.24 -11.60 6.73
CA SER A 130 9.31 -11.38 7.70
C SER A 130 10.04 -10.09 7.35
N LEU A 131 10.06 -9.16 8.30
CA LEU A 131 10.74 -7.87 8.20
C LEU A 131 11.85 -7.84 9.25
N ASP A 132 13.09 -7.82 8.80
CA ASP A 132 14.28 -7.78 9.64
C ASP A 132 15.04 -6.47 9.39
N SER A 133 15.17 -5.62 10.40
CA SER A 133 15.83 -4.32 10.28
C SER A 133 15.21 -3.42 9.19
N VAL A 134 13.91 -3.49 9.00
CA VAL A 134 13.18 -2.72 8.00
C VAL A 134 12.74 -1.38 8.57
N SER A 135 12.93 -0.30 7.82
CA SER A 135 12.46 1.04 8.19
C SER A 135 11.43 1.54 7.17
N SER A 136 10.27 1.99 7.65
CA SER A 136 9.23 2.59 6.82
C SER A 136 8.71 3.88 7.41
N SER A 137 8.94 4.99 6.72
CA SER A 137 8.31 6.29 6.98
C SER A 137 6.92 6.40 6.34
N HIS A 138 6.56 5.44 5.49
CA HIS A 138 5.29 5.33 4.77
C HIS A 138 4.41 4.22 5.36
N ARG A 139 3.27 4.03 4.76
CA ARG A 139 2.30 3.04 5.22
C ARG A 139 2.64 1.65 4.69
N ILE A 140 2.59 0.66 5.57
CA ILE A 140 2.54 -0.75 5.21
C ILE A 140 1.11 -1.23 5.36
N VAL A 141 0.55 -1.86 4.32
CA VAL A 141 -0.81 -2.41 4.31
C VAL A 141 -0.75 -3.92 4.21
N LEU A 142 -1.28 -4.60 5.20
CA LEU A 142 -1.39 -6.04 5.24
C LEU A 142 -2.81 -6.43 4.81
N LYS A 143 -2.95 -6.91 3.58
CA LYS A 143 -4.16 -7.51 3.03
C LYS A 143 -4.05 -9.03 3.12
N GLY A 144 -5.09 -9.72 2.76
CA GLY A 144 -5.13 -11.18 2.65
C GLY A 144 -6.57 -11.63 2.68
N GLU A 145 -6.93 -12.65 1.91
CA GLU A 145 -8.28 -13.20 1.90
C GLU A 145 -8.47 -14.22 3.00
N GLU A 146 -7.45 -15.04 3.27
CA GLU A 146 -7.52 -16.14 4.21
C GLU A 146 -6.72 -15.86 5.48
N ARG A 147 -5.41 -15.71 5.35
CA ARG A 147 -4.49 -15.54 6.48
C ARG A 147 -3.35 -14.61 6.11
N ALA A 148 -2.99 -13.72 7.04
CA ALA A 148 -1.83 -12.87 6.92
C ALA A 148 -1.01 -12.95 8.20
N VAL A 149 0.30 -13.18 8.08
CA VAL A 149 1.26 -13.17 9.18
C VAL A 149 2.35 -12.17 8.85
N LEU A 150 2.68 -11.31 9.82
CA LEU A 150 3.81 -10.39 9.73
C LEU A 150 4.64 -10.50 11.00
N ASN A 151 5.94 -10.77 10.82
CA ASN A 151 6.92 -10.77 11.89
C ASN A 151 7.92 -9.64 11.67
N GLY A 152 8.01 -8.70 12.59
CA GLY A 152 8.99 -7.61 12.61
C GLY A 152 10.07 -7.88 13.67
N THR A 153 11.34 -7.88 13.25
CA THR A 153 12.48 -8.21 14.11
C THR A 153 13.64 -7.22 13.91
N LYS A 154 14.57 -7.24 14.85
CA LYS A 154 15.85 -6.52 14.79
C LYS A 154 15.70 -5.03 14.45
N GLN A 155 14.99 -4.30 15.27
CA GLN A 155 14.79 -2.85 15.11
C GLN A 155 13.95 -2.47 13.86
N THR A 156 13.05 -3.34 13.42
CA THR A 156 12.07 -2.97 12.42
C THR A 156 11.19 -1.84 12.95
N SER A 157 11.10 -0.74 12.18
CA SER A 157 10.35 0.46 12.55
C SER A 157 9.35 0.81 11.46
N ILE A 158 8.07 0.80 11.78
CA ILE A 158 6.97 1.06 10.84
C ILE A 158 6.20 2.30 11.31
N SER A 159 6.14 3.34 10.46
CA SER A 159 5.38 4.55 10.77
C SER A 159 3.87 4.26 10.86
N THR A 160 3.31 3.59 9.87
CA THR A 160 1.89 3.19 9.88
C THR A 160 1.72 1.79 9.33
N LEU A 161 1.13 0.91 10.14
CA LEU A 161 0.74 -0.44 9.74
C LEU A 161 -0.79 -0.52 9.66
N ALA A 162 -1.34 -0.71 8.47
CA ALA A 162 -2.76 -0.95 8.27
C ALA A 162 -3.02 -2.45 8.08
N VAL A 163 -3.78 -3.06 8.98
CA VAL A 163 -4.13 -4.49 8.97
C VAL A 163 -5.59 -4.62 8.54
N ASP A 164 -5.79 -5.07 7.30
CA ASP A 164 -7.11 -5.15 6.66
C ASP A 164 -7.29 -6.46 5.86
N PRO A 165 -7.07 -7.64 6.46
CA PRO A 165 -7.37 -8.91 5.80
C PRO A 165 -8.88 -9.18 5.77
N ALA A 166 -9.35 -9.96 4.82
CA ALA A 166 -10.72 -10.46 4.86
C ALA A 166 -10.90 -11.61 5.89
N GLY A 167 -9.85 -12.40 6.11
CA GLY A 167 -9.81 -13.51 7.07
C GLY A 167 -9.11 -13.14 8.38
N THR A 168 -8.01 -13.81 8.68
CA THR A 168 -7.25 -13.63 9.91
C THR A 168 -5.92 -12.94 9.68
N ALA A 169 -5.46 -12.16 10.68
CA ALA A 169 -4.09 -11.66 10.70
C ALA A 169 -3.43 -11.90 12.04
N ASP A 170 -2.12 -12.13 12.02
CA ASP A 170 -1.29 -12.23 13.20
C ASP A 170 0.00 -11.42 12.97
N VAL A 171 0.16 -10.35 13.74
CA VAL A 171 1.30 -9.43 13.66
C VAL A 171 2.11 -9.52 14.94
N LYS A 172 3.40 -9.80 14.80
CA LYS A 172 4.34 -9.91 15.91
C LYS A 172 5.53 -9.01 15.69
N MET A 173 5.72 -8.07 16.61
CA MET A 173 6.92 -7.23 16.67
C MET A 173 7.73 -7.69 17.86
N ASP A 174 9.03 -7.91 17.67
CA ASP A 174 9.93 -8.24 18.79
C ASP A 174 10.15 -7.02 19.71
N SER A 175 10.83 -7.22 20.82
CA SER A 175 11.07 -6.18 21.83
C SER A 175 11.92 -5.01 21.35
N THR A 176 12.57 -5.12 20.19
CA THR A 176 13.42 -4.07 19.60
C THR A 176 12.73 -3.35 18.45
N SER A 177 11.58 -3.84 18.01
CA SER A 177 10.81 -3.36 16.86
C SER A 177 9.56 -2.64 17.31
N SER A 178 9.05 -1.71 16.46
CA SER A 178 7.90 -0.88 16.83
C SER A 178 7.04 -0.48 15.63
N VAL A 179 5.77 -0.20 15.94
CA VAL A 179 4.82 0.45 15.04
C VAL A 179 4.39 1.77 15.68
N ASN A 180 4.48 2.88 14.97
CA ASN A 180 3.99 4.15 15.54
C ASN A 180 2.46 4.21 15.51
N THR A 181 1.81 3.90 14.37
CA THR A 181 0.35 3.83 14.26
C THR A 181 -0.10 2.51 13.69
N LEU A 182 -0.89 1.76 14.44
CA LEU A 182 -1.56 0.54 14.02
C LEU A 182 -3.01 0.84 13.66
N ILE A 183 -3.41 0.60 12.42
CA ILE A 183 -4.79 0.74 11.97
C ILE A 183 -5.37 -0.66 11.74
N ILE A 184 -6.41 -1.03 12.47
CA ILE A 184 -7.13 -2.29 12.27
C ILE A 184 -8.45 -1.96 11.56
N ALA A 185 -8.56 -2.42 10.30
CA ALA A 185 -9.68 -2.10 9.41
C ALA A 185 -10.42 -3.36 8.93
N GLY A 186 -11.42 -3.16 8.08
CA GLY A 186 -12.19 -4.23 7.42
C GLY A 186 -13.31 -4.81 8.26
N LYS A 187 -13.77 -6.02 7.89
CA LYS A 187 -14.95 -6.65 8.49
C LYS A 187 -14.72 -8.14 8.73
N GLY A 188 -15.25 -8.64 9.86
CA GLY A 188 -15.20 -10.04 10.22
C GLY A 188 -13.78 -10.55 10.50
N GLY A 189 -13.63 -11.86 10.74
CA GLY A 189 -12.36 -12.49 11.03
C GLY A 189 -11.73 -12.08 12.37
N SER A 190 -10.43 -12.32 12.50
CA SER A 190 -9.68 -11.94 13.71
C SER A 190 -8.34 -11.32 13.39
N VAL A 191 -7.88 -10.42 14.27
CA VAL A 191 -6.57 -9.79 14.20
C VAL A 191 -5.88 -9.94 15.55
N GLY A 192 -4.70 -10.57 15.55
CA GLY A 192 -3.76 -10.59 16.66
C GLY A 192 -2.64 -9.57 16.42
N TYR A 193 -2.26 -8.83 17.45
CA TYR A 193 -1.09 -7.97 17.45
C TYR A 193 -0.33 -8.11 18.76
N SER A 194 0.99 -8.22 18.67
CA SER A 194 1.88 -8.18 19.83
C SER A 194 3.10 -7.31 19.56
N GLY A 195 3.54 -6.56 20.57
CA GLY A 195 4.71 -5.69 20.52
C GLY A 195 4.44 -4.21 20.79
N ALA A 196 5.47 -3.38 20.66
CA ALA A 196 5.39 -1.95 20.93
C ALA A 196 4.60 -1.21 19.84
N VAL A 197 3.64 -0.37 20.27
CA VAL A 197 2.85 0.49 19.40
C VAL A 197 2.45 1.78 20.12
N SER A 198 2.60 2.94 19.47
CA SER A 198 2.24 4.21 20.11
C SER A 198 0.74 4.52 20.02
N ASN A 199 0.14 4.35 18.85
CA ASN A 199 -1.27 4.68 18.61
C ASN A 199 -2.00 3.52 17.95
N ILE A 200 -3.22 3.25 18.35
CA ILE A 200 -4.09 2.22 17.77
C ILE A 200 -5.39 2.85 17.30
N GLU A 201 -5.73 2.62 16.04
CA GLU A 201 -7.00 3.03 15.44
C GLU A 201 -7.78 1.78 14.99
N ILE A 202 -8.95 1.56 15.56
CA ILE A 202 -9.83 0.44 15.21
C ILE A 202 -11.03 0.97 14.44
N THR A 203 -10.95 0.88 13.12
CA THR A 203 -12.05 1.22 12.19
C THR A 203 -12.83 0.00 11.74
N ALA A 204 -12.36 -1.18 12.12
CA ALA A 204 -12.96 -2.47 11.80
C ALA A 204 -14.37 -2.65 12.38
N SER A 205 -15.15 -3.57 11.81
CA SER A 205 -16.45 -3.95 12.32
C SER A 205 -16.65 -5.46 12.35
N GLY A 206 -17.21 -5.96 13.47
CA GLY A 206 -17.50 -7.39 13.64
C GLY A 206 -16.27 -8.29 13.75
N ARG A 207 -15.12 -7.75 14.23
CA ARG A 207 -13.86 -8.49 14.39
C ARG A 207 -13.59 -8.90 15.83
N THR A 208 -12.87 -10.02 15.98
CA THR A 208 -12.17 -10.34 17.22
C THR A 208 -10.74 -9.81 17.13
N ILE A 209 -10.37 -8.92 18.04
CA ILE A 209 -9.06 -8.25 18.08
C ILE A 209 -8.36 -8.64 19.37
N VAL A 210 -7.19 -9.22 19.27
CA VAL A 210 -6.35 -9.61 20.42
C VAL A 210 -5.11 -8.73 20.42
N LEU A 211 -4.92 -7.95 21.46
CA LEU A 211 -3.78 -7.07 21.65
C LEU A 211 -2.98 -7.57 22.86
N GLU A 212 -1.72 -7.96 22.65
CA GLU A 212 -0.88 -8.62 23.65
C GLU A 212 0.45 -7.89 23.85
N GLY A 213 0.88 -7.72 25.11
CA GLY A 213 2.20 -7.16 25.45
C GLY A 213 2.45 -5.76 24.91
N MET A 214 1.41 -4.97 24.74
CA MET A 214 1.54 -3.66 24.13
C MET A 214 1.62 -2.54 25.16
N THR A 215 2.44 -1.55 24.84
CA THR A 215 2.40 -0.23 25.48
C THR A 215 1.85 0.75 24.46
N SER A 216 0.63 1.26 24.64
CA SER A 216 0.03 2.23 23.72
C SER A 216 -0.38 3.49 24.46
N ASP A 217 -0.11 4.64 23.85
CA ASP A 217 -0.48 5.94 24.40
C ASP A 217 -1.98 6.26 24.17
N ALA A 218 -2.55 5.73 23.09
CA ALA A 218 -3.93 5.97 22.71
C ALA A 218 -4.55 4.83 21.92
N ILE A 219 -5.82 4.50 22.23
CA ILE A 219 -6.66 3.59 21.42
C ILE A 219 -7.91 4.34 21.02
N THR A 220 -8.12 4.50 19.72
CA THR A 220 -9.31 5.13 19.13
C THR A 220 -10.15 4.07 18.42
N ILE A 221 -11.43 3.96 18.77
CA ILE A 221 -12.36 2.99 18.21
C ILE A 221 -13.51 3.73 17.53
N THR A 222 -13.62 3.61 16.21
CA THR A 222 -14.71 4.17 15.40
C THR A 222 -15.58 3.09 14.74
N GLY A 223 -15.07 1.86 14.67
CA GLY A 223 -15.80 0.70 14.17
C GLY A 223 -16.81 0.16 15.19
N SER A 224 -17.62 -0.81 14.79
CA SER A 224 -18.74 -1.35 15.58
C SER A 224 -18.69 -2.87 15.68
N ASN A 225 -19.34 -3.40 16.75
CA ASN A 225 -19.51 -4.85 16.96
C ASN A 225 -18.19 -5.64 17.02
N ASN A 226 -17.12 -5.03 17.53
CA ASN A 226 -15.84 -5.70 17.72
C ASN A 226 -15.76 -6.33 19.12
N THR A 227 -15.07 -7.45 19.23
CA THR A 227 -14.63 -8.03 20.49
C THR A 227 -13.14 -7.75 20.66
N ILE A 228 -12.77 -6.96 21.67
CA ILE A 228 -11.37 -6.58 21.91
C ILE A 228 -10.89 -7.26 23.18
N LEU A 229 -9.85 -8.06 23.06
CA LEU A 229 -9.19 -8.78 24.13
C LEU A 229 -7.81 -8.18 24.36
N LEU A 230 -7.63 -7.57 25.54
CA LEU A 230 -6.32 -7.07 25.97
C LEU A 230 -5.67 -8.14 26.84
N LYS A 231 -4.49 -8.60 26.44
CA LYS A 231 -3.67 -9.54 27.19
C LYS A 231 -2.43 -8.78 27.69
N GLY A 232 -2.29 -8.71 29.00
CA GLY A 232 -1.06 -8.23 29.63
C GLY A 232 0.08 -9.24 29.51
N ASP A 233 1.30 -8.81 29.75
CA ASP A 233 2.43 -9.70 29.99
C ASP A 233 2.15 -10.49 31.27
N ALA A 234 2.35 -11.82 31.21
CA ALA A 234 2.21 -12.72 32.34
C ALA A 234 3.44 -12.62 33.26
#